data_0fd3a755a4de176ffce68d440d024953
#
_entry.id   0fd3a755a4de176ffce68d440d024953
#
_cell.length_a   1.000
_cell.length_b   1.000
_cell.length_c   1.000
_cell.angle_alpha   90.00
_cell.angle_beta   90.00
_cell.angle_gamma   90.00
#
_symmetry.space_group_name_H-M   'P 1'
#
loop_
_entity.id
_entity.type
_entity.pdbx_description
1 polymer ?
#
loop_
_entity_poly.entity_id
_entity_poly.type
_entity_poly.pdbx_seq_one_letter_code
_entity_poly.pdbx_strand_id
1 'polypeptide(L)'
;MPVTIDELLIKYRDENFSERDKGTKFERLMKNFLLTNPVYRGKFSKVFLWNEFSDEPDLGIDLVAETVDGNFWAVQCKFYSDSTPINKAAVDSFLSNSSRTFGGKNFSARLWISTSDNLTDNAEKTLQNQTPPVARIGMEDLRKAAVDWEKLDAGTFGEEAVKNFREPLEHQLNAINAAQNHFQNHSRGKLIMACGTGKTYTSLKIAETLAPNGKILFLVPSIALLSQTLYEWATFAEKPFNYICVCSDETVSKKTEDEIKSVNLPLPATTNPDEIFRRMENFSDNMTVIFSTYQSLEKVAAAQVDFDLIICDEAHRTTGYGKDATTFTAVHNENFIHGKKRLYMTATPKLYKADAKKTAVEKDLLLWSMDDTEIYGEEFFFSASARR
;
A
#
# COMPACT_ATOMS: atom_id res chain seq x y z
N MET A 1 2.20 29.96 2.53
CA MET A 1 2.42 28.52 2.69
C MET A 1 1.16 27.84 2.21
N PRO A 2 1.22 26.64 1.61
CA PRO A 2 0.00 25.93 1.24
C PRO A 2 -0.81 25.60 2.47
N VAL A 3 -2.12 25.71 2.35
CA VAL A 3 -3.07 25.37 3.43
C VAL A 3 -2.95 23.89 3.77
N THR A 4 -2.82 23.59 5.07
CA THR A 4 -2.81 22.22 5.58
C THR A 4 -4.23 21.72 5.83
N ILE A 5 -4.42 20.39 5.94
CA ILE A 5 -5.73 19.84 6.32
C ILE A 5 -6.14 20.32 7.73
N ASP A 6 -5.20 20.42 8.66
CA ASP A 6 -5.49 20.90 10.02
C ASP A 6 -6.03 22.32 10.03
N GLU A 7 -5.40 23.25 9.29
CA GLU A 7 -5.87 24.64 9.14
C GLU A 7 -7.26 24.70 8.50
N LEU A 8 -7.51 23.86 7.49
CA LEU A 8 -8.81 23.79 6.83
C LEU A 8 -9.91 23.26 7.76
N LEU A 9 -9.62 22.22 8.55
CA LEU A 9 -10.59 21.68 9.51
C LEU A 9 -10.86 22.64 10.67
N ILE A 10 -9.86 23.42 11.12
CA ILE A 10 -10.05 24.50 12.10
C ILE A 10 -11.02 25.55 11.52
N LYS A 11 -10.79 26.01 10.29
CA LYS A 11 -11.70 26.92 9.59
C LYS A 11 -13.13 26.39 9.55
N TYR A 12 -13.35 25.08 9.24
CA TYR A 12 -14.67 24.46 9.21
C TYR A 12 -15.33 24.43 10.61
N ARG A 13 -14.55 24.24 11.69
CA ARG A 13 -15.07 24.25 13.07
C ARG A 13 -15.47 25.64 13.52
N ASP A 14 -14.74 26.69 13.11
CA ASP A 14 -14.94 28.07 13.48
C ASP A 14 -16.07 28.77 12.69
N GLU A 15 -16.41 28.24 11.51
CA GLU A 15 -17.54 28.76 10.73
C GLU A 15 -18.86 28.53 11.47
N ASN A 16 -19.76 29.55 11.48
CA ASN A 16 -21.08 29.51 12.15
C ASN A 16 -22.11 28.64 11.38
N PHE A 17 -21.71 27.42 11.02
CA PHE A 17 -22.58 26.44 10.39
C PHE A 17 -23.16 25.46 11.40
N SER A 18 -24.31 24.87 11.08
CA SER A 18 -24.79 23.73 11.85
C SER A 18 -23.81 22.54 11.72
N GLU A 19 -23.83 21.63 12.71
CA GLU A 19 -23.02 20.41 12.66
C GLU A 19 -23.29 19.58 11.39
N ARG A 20 -24.54 19.62 10.90
CA ARG A 20 -24.93 18.97 9.63
C ARG A 20 -24.24 19.62 8.43
N ASP A 21 -24.18 20.95 8.38
CA ASP A 21 -23.56 21.67 7.26
C ASP A 21 -22.03 21.43 7.24
N LYS A 22 -21.41 21.40 8.43
CA LYS A 22 -19.99 21.04 8.58
C LYS A 22 -19.72 19.62 8.09
N GLY A 23 -20.58 18.65 8.43
CA GLY A 23 -20.52 17.28 7.92
C GLY A 23 -20.59 17.23 6.39
N THR A 24 -21.59 17.88 5.82
CA THR A 24 -21.77 17.92 4.36
C THR A 24 -20.59 18.58 3.63
N LYS A 25 -20.00 19.62 4.25
CA LYS A 25 -18.79 20.27 3.71
C LYS A 25 -17.58 19.31 3.71
N PHE A 26 -17.41 18.55 4.79
CA PHE A 26 -16.38 17.53 4.89
C PHE A 26 -16.60 16.37 3.90
N GLU A 27 -17.83 15.90 3.71
CA GLU A 27 -18.19 14.89 2.71
C GLU A 27 -17.79 15.32 1.30
N ARG A 28 -18.10 16.57 0.91
CA ARG A 28 -17.69 17.13 -0.39
C ARG A 28 -16.17 17.22 -0.54
N LEU A 29 -15.48 17.62 0.52
CA LEU A 29 -14.02 17.62 0.54
C LEU A 29 -13.46 16.20 0.33
N MET A 30 -14.03 15.21 1.01
CA MET A 30 -13.61 13.80 0.86
C MET A 30 -13.95 13.21 -0.50
N LYS A 31 -15.07 13.61 -1.13
CA LYS A 31 -15.37 13.27 -2.53
C LYS A 31 -14.25 13.76 -3.46
N ASN A 32 -13.86 15.03 -3.36
CA ASN A 32 -12.79 15.61 -4.17
C ASN A 32 -11.42 14.97 -3.84
N PHE A 33 -11.17 14.68 -2.57
CA PHE A 33 -9.97 13.98 -2.10
C PHE A 33 -9.82 12.59 -2.75
N LEU A 34 -10.86 11.77 -2.74
CA LEU A 34 -10.84 10.42 -3.32
C LEU A 34 -10.59 10.43 -4.84
N LEU A 35 -11.05 11.48 -5.54
CA LEU A 35 -10.82 11.67 -6.97
C LEU A 35 -9.43 12.26 -7.30
N THR A 36 -8.69 12.76 -6.29
CA THR A 36 -7.43 13.47 -6.46
C THR A 36 -6.25 12.71 -5.89
N ASN A 37 -6.39 12.17 -4.68
CA ASN A 37 -5.27 11.53 -3.97
C ASN A 37 -4.66 10.41 -4.83
N PRO A 38 -3.34 10.41 -5.05
CA PRO A 38 -2.65 9.44 -5.92
C PRO A 38 -2.96 7.97 -5.62
N VAL A 39 -3.25 7.64 -4.35
CA VAL A 39 -3.63 6.29 -3.92
C VAL A 39 -5.01 5.88 -4.47
N TYR A 40 -5.95 6.82 -4.61
CA TYR A 40 -7.35 6.51 -4.95
C TYR A 40 -7.73 6.88 -6.38
N ARG A 41 -7.11 7.89 -7.00
CA ARG A 41 -7.48 8.40 -8.33
C ARG A 41 -7.41 7.35 -9.45
N GLY A 42 -6.52 6.36 -9.32
CA GLY A 42 -6.45 5.22 -10.25
C GLY A 42 -7.43 4.10 -9.90
N LYS A 43 -8.08 4.16 -8.74
CA LYS A 43 -9.02 3.16 -8.25
C LYS A 43 -10.47 3.52 -8.54
N PHE A 44 -10.84 4.78 -8.40
CA PHE A 44 -12.20 5.25 -8.56
C PHE A 44 -12.39 6.00 -9.87
N SER A 45 -13.39 5.57 -10.66
CA SER A 45 -13.84 6.27 -11.87
C SER A 45 -14.76 7.44 -11.54
N LYS A 46 -15.58 7.28 -10.50
CA LYS A 46 -16.53 8.28 -10.00
C LYS A 46 -16.71 8.17 -8.49
N VAL A 47 -17.02 9.28 -7.85
CA VAL A 47 -17.45 9.34 -6.45
C VAL A 47 -18.69 10.20 -6.36
N PHE A 48 -19.75 9.68 -5.76
CA PHE A 48 -21.04 10.32 -5.60
C PHE A 48 -21.26 10.67 -4.14
N LEU A 49 -21.90 11.82 -3.86
CA LEU A 49 -22.60 12.01 -2.59
C LEU A 49 -23.79 11.05 -2.54
N TRP A 50 -24.23 10.65 -1.36
CA TRP A 50 -25.35 9.70 -1.23
C TRP A 50 -26.60 10.14 -2.02
N ASN A 51 -26.99 11.40 -1.92
CA ASN A 51 -28.13 11.98 -2.65
C ASN A 51 -27.92 12.12 -4.17
N GLU A 52 -26.72 11.95 -4.68
CA GLU A 52 -26.43 11.86 -6.13
C GLU A 52 -26.53 10.41 -6.63
N PHE A 53 -26.43 9.42 -5.72
CA PHE A 53 -26.43 8.01 -6.04
C PHE A 53 -27.80 7.35 -5.84
N SER A 54 -28.56 7.75 -4.81
CA SER A 54 -29.83 7.15 -4.41
C SER A 54 -30.84 8.20 -3.94
N ASP A 55 -32.11 7.96 -4.27
CA ASP A 55 -33.25 8.74 -3.75
C ASP A 55 -33.68 8.27 -2.35
N GLU A 56 -33.09 7.18 -1.82
CA GLU A 56 -33.38 6.70 -0.47
C GLU A 56 -32.82 7.65 0.60
N PRO A 57 -33.46 7.74 1.77
CA PRO A 57 -32.91 8.52 2.88
C PRO A 57 -31.49 8.09 3.23
N ASP A 58 -30.67 9.04 3.71
CA ASP A 58 -29.36 8.76 4.25
C ASP A 58 -29.47 7.83 5.47
N LEU A 59 -28.88 6.66 5.32
CA LEU A 59 -28.84 5.61 6.34
C LEU A 59 -27.43 5.45 6.95
N GLY A 60 -26.56 6.46 6.78
CA GLY A 60 -25.19 6.44 7.29
C GLY A 60 -24.18 5.90 6.28
N ILE A 61 -24.44 6.13 4.98
CA ILE A 61 -23.48 6.05 3.88
C ILE A 61 -23.42 7.45 3.28
N ASP A 62 -22.29 8.12 3.41
CA ASP A 62 -22.16 9.52 2.99
C ASP A 62 -21.77 9.63 1.52
N LEU A 63 -20.86 8.73 1.05
CA LEU A 63 -20.42 8.69 -0.34
C LEU A 63 -20.50 7.26 -0.91
N VAL A 64 -20.66 7.19 -2.23
CA VAL A 64 -20.50 5.94 -3.00
C VAL A 64 -19.42 6.14 -4.04
N ALA A 65 -18.39 5.29 -4.01
CA ALA A 65 -17.30 5.32 -4.97
C ALA A 65 -17.45 4.17 -5.97
N GLU A 66 -17.50 4.48 -7.27
CA GLU A 66 -17.50 3.52 -8.36
C GLU A 66 -16.04 3.28 -8.77
N THR A 67 -15.61 2.02 -8.73
CA THR A 67 -14.26 1.64 -9.13
C THR A 67 -14.13 1.54 -10.65
N VAL A 68 -12.92 1.58 -11.18
CA VAL A 68 -12.66 1.48 -12.63
C VAL A 68 -13.12 0.14 -13.22
N ASP A 69 -13.26 -0.90 -12.42
CA ASP A 69 -13.79 -2.21 -12.77
C ASP A 69 -15.31 -2.35 -12.53
N GLY A 70 -16.01 -1.22 -12.28
CA GLY A 70 -17.47 -1.15 -12.18
C GLY A 70 -18.08 -1.63 -10.87
N ASN A 71 -17.27 -1.90 -9.83
CA ASN A 71 -17.76 -2.23 -8.50
C ASN A 71 -18.05 -0.96 -7.70
N PHE A 72 -18.81 -1.09 -6.61
CA PHE A 72 -19.17 0.03 -5.75
C PHE A 72 -18.60 -0.17 -4.34
N TRP A 73 -18.11 0.92 -3.76
CA TRP A 73 -17.67 1.01 -2.37
C TRP A 73 -18.57 1.95 -1.59
N ALA A 74 -18.98 1.54 -0.39
CA ALA A 74 -19.63 2.43 0.56
C ALA A 74 -18.60 3.22 1.34
N VAL A 75 -18.79 4.52 1.47
CA VAL A 75 -17.87 5.40 2.21
C VAL A 75 -18.65 6.13 3.30
N GLN A 76 -18.13 6.08 4.53
CA GLN A 76 -18.60 6.86 5.66
C GLN A 76 -17.57 7.93 6.00
N CYS A 77 -18.01 9.18 6.14
CA CYS A 77 -17.20 10.32 6.53
C CYS A 77 -17.60 10.83 7.91
N LYS A 78 -16.67 10.94 8.84
CA LYS A 78 -16.93 11.44 10.19
C LYS A 78 -16.04 12.64 10.50
N PHE A 79 -16.70 13.80 10.64
CA PHE A 79 -16.07 15.05 11.03
C PHE A 79 -16.14 15.20 12.56
N TYR A 80 -15.13 14.70 13.24
CA TYR A 80 -15.03 14.74 14.69
C TYR A 80 -13.97 15.74 15.15
N SER A 81 -13.97 16.10 16.44
CA SER A 81 -12.81 16.70 17.08
C SER A 81 -11.72 15.62 17.25
N ASP A 82 -10.44 16.01 17.27
CA ASP A 82 -9.30 15.10 17.32
C ASP A 82 -9.36 14.11 18.50
N SER A 83 -9.94 14.54 19.63
CA SER A 83 -10.08 13.73 20.85
C SER A 83 -11.35 12.88 20.91
N THR A 84 -12.26 13.01 19.96
CA THR A 84 -13.54 12.28 19.98
C THR A 84 -13.31 10.79 19.80
N PRO A 85 -13.72 9.94 20.76
CA PRO A 85 -13.59 8.50 20.60
C PRO A 85 -14.61 7.97 19.59
N ILE A 86 -14.14 7.16 18.65
CA ILE A 86 -14.97 6.43 17.70
C ILE A 86 -15.43 5.15 18.40
N ASN A 87 -16.70 5.08 18.74
CA ASN A 87 -17.26 3.94 19.45
C ASN A 87 -17.81 2.86 18.49
N LYS A 88 -18.03 1.66 19.04
CA LYS A 88 -18.57 0.51 18.29
C LYS A 88 -19.92 0.81 17.62
N ALA A 89 -20.82 1.56 18.28
CA ALA A 89 -22.16 1.83 17.73
C ALA A 89 -22.13 2.60 16.41
N ALA A 90 -21.19 3.57 16.26
CA ALA A 90 -21.01 4.31 15.02
C ALA A 90 -20.55 3.38 13.88
N VAL A 91 -19.65 2.46 14.18
CA VAL A 91 -19.14 1.45 13.23
C VAL A 91 -20.22 0.44 12.86
N ASP A 92 -20.95 -0.11 13.84
CA ASP A 92 -22.03 -1.09 13.59
C ASP A 92 -23.11 -0.55 12.66
N SER A 93 -23.49 0.72 12.84
CA SER A 93 -24.47 1.38 11.97
C SER A 93 -24.02 1.41 10.51
N PHE A 94 -22.78 1.81 10.25
CA PHE A 94 -22.19 1.82 8.91
C PHE A 94 -22.11 0.41 8.30
N LEU A 95 -21.63 -0.57 9.06
CA LEU A 95 -21.50 -1.95 8.59
C LEU A 95 -22.88 -2.56 8.25
N SER A 96 -23.89 -2.32 9.10
CA SER A 96 -25.24 -2.80 8.87
C SER A 96 -25.86 -2.22 7.60
N ASN A 97 -25.77 -0.91 7.42
CA ASN A 97 -26.37 -0.23 6.27
C ASN A 97 -25.63 -0.55 4.97
N SER A 98 -24.31 -0.59 5.00
CA SER A 98 -23.49 -0.95 3.83
C SER A 98 -23.51 -2.44 3.47
N SER A 99 -24.22 -3.28 4.22
CA SER A 99 -24.50 -4.67 3.87
C SER A 99 -25.79 -4.84 3.05
N ARG A 100 -26.58 -3.77 2.89
CA ARG A 100 -27.83 -3.77 2.10
C ARG A 100 -27.55 -3.62 0.61
N THR A 101 -28.51 -4.03 -0.20
CA THR A 101 -28.51 -3.84 -1.66
C THR A 101 -29.28 -2.56 -1.99
N PHE A 102 -28.71 -1.71 -2.81
CA PHE A 102 -29.32 -0.45 -3.26
C PHE A 102 -29.46 -0.47 -4.78
N GLY A 103 -30.70 -0.36 -5.29
CA GLY A 103 -30.95 -0.39 -6.73
C GLY A 103 -30.37 -1.62 -7.44
N GLY A 104 -30.35 -2.78 -6.78
CA GLY A 104 -29.75 -4.02 -7.30
C GLY A 104 -28.21 -4.08 -7.22
N LYS A 105 -27.55 -3.07 -6.63
CA LYS A 105 -26.10 -2.98 -6.48
C LYS A 105 -25.68 -3.32 -5.05
N ASN A 106 -24.65 -4.14 -4.94
CA ASN A 106 -24.01 -4.47 -3.66
C ASN A 106 -22.67 -3.76 -3.57
N PHE A 107 -22.25 -3.39 -2.37
CA PHE A 107 -20.92 -2.87 -2.15
C PHE A 107 -19.90 -4.01 -2.07
N SER A 108 -18.80 -3.87 -2.79
CA SER A 108 -17.70 -4.84 -2.81
C SER A 108 -16.64 -4.56 -1.74
N ALA A 109 -16.61 -3.34 -1.22
CA ALA A 109 -15.76 -2.92 -0.11
C ALA A 109 -16.34 -1.69 0.59
N ARG A 110 -15.73 -1.33 1.70
CA ARG A 110 -16.12 -0.21 2.56
C ARG A 110 -14.92 0.66 2.88
N LEU A 111 -15.15 1.96 3.03
CA LEU A 111 -14.13 2.92 3.41
C LEU A 111 -14.64 3.80 4.56
N TRP A 112 -13.93 3.78 5.69
CA TRP A 112 -14.19 4.66 6.81
C TRP A 112 -13.21 5.82 6.80
N ILE A 113 -13.69 7.05 6.73
CA ILE A 113 -12.88 8.27 6.78
C ILE A 113 -13.24 9.05 8.03
N SER A 114 -12.26 9.43 8.85
CA SER A 114 -12.51 10.20 10.06
C SER A 114 -11.40 11.20 10.37
N THR A 115 -11.80 12.36 10.93
CA THR A 115 -10.86 13.37 11.44
C THR A 115 -10.42 13.11 12.88
N SER A 116 -10.69 11.92 13.42
CA SER A 116 -10.16 11.40 14.68
C SER A 116 -9.55 10.02 14.45
N ASP A 117 -8.40 9.79 15.06
CA ASP A 117 -7.73 8.48 15.07
C ASP A 117 -8.03 7.66 16.34
N ASN A 118 -8.86 8.23 17.26
CA ASN A 118 -9.16 7.64 18.54
C ASN A 118 -10.26 6.56 18.46
N LEU A 119 -9.94 5.39 17.87
CA LEU A 119 -10.85 4.24 17.90
C LEU A 119 -10.81 3.56 19.27
N THR A 120 -11.98 3.22 19.81
CA THR A 120 -12.04 2.29 20.92
C THR A 120 -11.65 0.88 20.48
N ASP A 121 -11.07 0.07 21.37
CA ASP A 121 -10.67 -1.32 21.06
C ASP A 121 -11.81 -2.13 20.43
N ASN A 122 -13.05 -1.92 20.88
CA ASN A 122 -14.21 -2.61 20.35
C ASN A 122 -14.58 -2.13 18.94
N ALA A 123 -14.44 -0.84 18.64
CA ALA A 123 -14.66 -0.31 17.30
C ALA A 123 -13.63 -0.84 16.32
N GLU A 124 -12.36 -0.86 16.73
CA GLU A 124 -11.26 -1.38 15.92
C GLU A 124 -11.43 -2.88 15.60
N LYS A 125 -11.73 -3.70 16.61
CA LYS A 125 -12.02 -5.13 16.41
C LYS A 125 -13.23 -5.35 15.50
N THR A 126 -14.22 -4.47 15.55
CA THR A 126 -15.43 -4.58 14.73
C THR A 126 -15.14 -4.28 13.26
N LEU A 127 -14.18 -3.41 12.93
CA LEU A 127 -13.79 -3.13 11.54
C LEU A 127 -13.00 -4.26 10.89
N GLN A 128 -12.37 -5.13 11.69
CA GLN A 128 -11.54 -6.22 11.18
C GLN A 128 -12.36 -7.40 10.64
N ASN A 129 -11.80 -8.11 9.67
CA ASN A 129 -12.34 -9.36 9.12
C ASN A 129 -13.79 -9.25 8.61
N GLN A 130 -14.19 -8.09 8.13
CA GLN A 130 -15.53 -7.86 7.58
C GLN A 130 -15.68 -8.38 6.15
N THR A 131 -16.91 -8.78 5.79
CA THR A 131 -17.31 -9.10 4.42
C THR A 131 -18.56 -8.27 4.06
N PRO A 132 -18.47 -7.36 3.09
CA PRO A 132 -17.28 -6.86 2.38
C PRO A 132 -16.23 -6.24 3.30
N PRO A 133 -14.94 -6.24 2.89
CA PRO A 133 -13.84 -5.75 3.73
C PRO A 133 -13.91 -4.24 3.92
N VAL A 134 -13.28 -3.76 5.00
CA VAL A 134 -13.21 -2.34 5.37
C VAL A 134 -11.77 -1.85 5.29
N ALA A 135 -11.54 -0.70 4.66
CA ALA A 135 -10.33 0.10 4.78
C ALA A 135 -10.63 1.37 5.59
N ARG A 136 -9.60 2.01 6.12
CA ARG A 136 -9.72 3.22 6.91
C ARG A 136 -8.75 4.29 6.42
N ILE A 137 -9.23 5.56 6.45
CA ILE A 137 -8.42 6.76 6.32
C ILE A 137 -8.58 7.54 7.63
N GLY A 138 -7.49 7.68 8.36
CA GLY A 138 -7.43 8.48 9.58
C GLY A 138 -6.84 9.87 9.34
N MET A 139 -6.72 10.65 10.41
CA MET A 139 -6.18 12.01 10.32
C MET A 139 -4.73 12.04 9.88
N GLU A 140 -3.94 11.05 10.30
CA GLU A 140 -2.54 10.92 9.88
C GLU A 140 -2.39 10.68 8.37
N ASP A 141 -3.30 9.91 7.76
CA ASP A 141 -3.32 9.68 6.31
C ASP A 141 -3.69 10.96 5.55
N LEU A 142 -4.66 11.73 6.08
CA LEU A 142 -5.04 13.02 5.51
C LEU A 142 -3.90 14.04 5.58
N ARG A 143 -3.13 14.08 6.68
CA ARG A 143 -1.96 14.96 6.84
C ARG A 143 -0.84 14.64 5.86
N LYS A 144 -0.62 13.35 5.57
CA LYS A 144 0.42 12.87 4.64
C LYS A 144 0.00 12.95 3.18
N ALA A 145 -1.27 13.21 2.92
CA ALA A 145 -1.80 13.19 1.56
C ALA A 145 -1.15 14.24 0.65
N ALA A 146 -0.78 13.79 -0.54
CA ALA A 146 -0.12 14.60 -1.54
C ALA A 146 -1.12 15.40 -2.39
N VAL A 147 -1.97 16.20 -1.73
CA VAL A 147 -3.03 16.98 -2.37
C VAL A 147 -3.00 18.45 -1.94
N ASP A 148 -3.53 19.32 -2.78
CA ASP A 148 -3.75 20.72 -2.48
C ASP A 148 -5.12 20.93 -1.83
N TRP A 149 -5.14 21.02 -0.50
CA TRP A 149 -6.37 21.12 0.28
C TRP A 149 -7.20 22.38 -0.04
N GLU A 150 -6.54 23.48 -0.37
CA GLU A 150 -7.21 24.74 -0.75
C GLU A 150 -7.95 24.58 -2.07
N LYS A 151 -7.31 23.95 -3.06
CA LYS A 151 -7.95 23.62 -4.33
C LYS A 151 -9.11 22.64 -4.16
N LEU A 152 -8.94 21.61 -3.33
CA LEU A 152 -10.01 20.65 -3.04
C LEU A 152 -11.22 21.31 -2.36
N ASP A 153 -11.00 22.23 -1.41
CA ASP A 153 -12.07 23.01 -0.75
C ASP A 153 -12.80 23.93 -1.75
N ALA A 154 -12.05 24.51 -2.71
CA ALA A 154 -12.60 25.31 -3.80
C ALA A 154 -13.32 24.50 -4.90
N GLY A 155 -13.32 23.16 -4.82
CA GLY A 155 -13.98 22.29 -5.79
C GLY A 155 -13.10 21.87 -6.99
N THR A 156 -11.82 22.24 -7.02
CA THR A 156 -10.86 21.75 -8.00
C THR A 156 -10.33 20.39 -7.55
N PHE A 157 -10.36 19.38 -8.42
CA PHE A 157 -9.91 18.03 -8.09
C PHE A 157 -9.20 17.38 -9.28
N GLY A 158 -8.66 16.17 -9.07
CA GLY A 158 -7.87 15.46 -10.07
C GLY A 158 -6.42 15.98 -10.14
N GLU A 159 -5.79 15.87 -11.29
CA GLU A 159 -4.36 16.17 -11.47
C GLU A 159 -3.98 17.60 -11.07
N GLU A 160 -4.85 18.58 -11.30
CA GLU A 160 -4.60 19.98 -10.97
C GLU A 160 -4.45 20.25 -9.47
N ALA A 161 -4.99 19.36 -8.62
CA ALA A 161 -4.92 19.45 -7.17
C ALA A 161 -3.95 18.43 -6.53
N VAL A 162 -3.18 17.68 -7.33
CA VAL A 162 -2.08 16.84 -6.82
C VAL A 162 -0.86 17.71 -6.56
N LYS A 163 -0.25 17.51 -5.37
CA LYS A 163 1.06 18.11 -5.03
C LYS A 163 2.10 17.02 -5.21
N ASN A 164 2.78 16.95 -6.36
CA ASN A 164 4.05 16.22 -6.39
C ASN A 164 4.68 16.16 -7.76
N PHE A 165 5.86 16.71 -7.81
CA PHE A 165 6.89 16.31 -8.74
C PHE A 165 8.18 16.15 -7.92
N ARG A 166 8.87 15.01 -8.08
CA ARG A 166 10.18 14.78 -7.48
C ARG A 166 11.11 14.21 -8.53
N GLU A 167 12.18 14.90 -8.81
CA GLU A 167 13.26 14.36 -9.63
C GLU A 167 14.18 13.45 -8.79
N PRO A 168 14.68 12.37 -9.36
CA PRO A 168 15.68 11.55 -8.71
C PRO A 168 16.95 12.34 -8.42
N LEU A 169 17.50 12.19 -7.22
CA LEU A 169 18.82 12.73 -6.89
C LEU A 169 19.90 11.96 -7.67
N GLU A 170 21.09 12.56 -7.82
CA GLU A 170 22.21 11.98 -8.59
C GLU A 170 22.52 10.52 -8.22
N HIS A 171 22.61 10.21 -6.93
CA HIS A 171 22.89 8.84 -6.48
C HIS A 171 21.74 7.87 -6.80
N GLN A 172 20.49 8.35 -6.84
CA GLN A 172 19.32 7.56 -7.23
C GLN A 172 19.31 7.32 -8.75
N LEU A 173 19.63 8.33 -9.56
CA LEU A 173 19.83 8.19 -11.01
C LEU A 173 20.91 7.16 -11.32
N ASN A 174 22.04 7.22 -10.62
CA ASN A 174 23.13 6.26 -10.78
C ASN A 174 22.67 4.83 -10.45
N ALA A 175 21.86 4.65 -9.39
CA ALA A 175 21.31 3.35 -9.01
C ALA A 175 20.31 2.82 -10.06
N ILE A 176 19.44 3.69 -10.59
CA ILE A 176 18.47 3.33 -11.64
C ILE A 176 19.18 2.90 -12.92
N ASN A 177 20.18 3.66 -13.37
CA ASN A 177 20.99 3.35 -14.56
C ASN A 177 21.78 2.04 -14.36
N ALA A 178 22.36 1.82 -13.18
CA ALA A 178 23.06 0.58 -12.85
C ALA A 178 22.10 -0.62 -12.88
N ALA A 179 20.88 -0.50 -12.34
CA ALA A 179 19.86 -1.55 -12.42
C ALA A 179 19.46 -1.84 -13.87
N GLN A 180 19.21 -0.81 -14.67
CA GLN A 180 18.85 -0.97 -16.08
C GLN A 180 19.94 -1.75 -16.86
N ASN A 181 21.18 -1.40 -16.67
CA ASN A 181 22.30 -2.09 -17.33
C ASN A 181 22.47 -3.52 -16.82
N HIS A 182 22.39 -3.73 -15.50
CA HIS A 182 22.56 -5.06 -14.90
C HIS A 182 21.49 -6.04 -15.38
N PHE A 183 20.22 -5.65 -15.34
CA PHE A 183 19.09 -6.52 -15.69
C PHE A 183 18.89 -6.74 -17.19
N GLN A 184 19.77 -6.22 -18.05
CA GLN A 184 19.83 -6.63 -19.47
C GLN A 184 20.33 -8.08 -19.62
N ASN A 185 21.28 -8.50 -18.76
CA ASN A 185 21.96 -9.78 -18.88
C ASN A 185 21.80 -10.69 -17.65
N HIS A 186 21.21 -10.18 -16.56
CA HIS A 186 21.07 -10.90 -15.30
C HIS A 186 19.61 -10.93 -14.85
N SER A 187 19.20 -12.04 -14.24
CA SER A 187 17.86 -12.20 -13.66
C SER A 187 17.77 -11.82 -12.19
N ARG A 188 18.92 -11.68 -11.50
CA ARG A 188 18.98 -11.36 -10.06
C ARG A 188 20.06 -10.34 -9.79
N GLY A 189 19.85 -9.46 -8.81
CA GLY A 189 20.84 -8.46 -8.44
C GLY A 189 20.54 -7.76 -7.12
N LYS A 190 21.60 -7.22 -6.49
CA LYS A 190 21.53 -6.54 -5.19
C LYS A 190 21.72 -5.03 -5.35
N LEU A 191 20.82 -4.28 -4.73
CA LEU A 191 20.89 -2.83 -4.55
C LEU A 191 21.15 -2.52 -3.07
N ILE A 192 22.34 -2.06 -2.76
CA ILE A 192 22.72 -1.71 -1.38
C ILE A 192 22.71 -0.19 -1.25
N MET A 193 21.74 0.33 -0.49
CA MET A 193 21.61 1.76 -0.24
C MET A 193 21.35 2.01 1.24
N ALA A 194 22.07 2.97 1.84
CA ALA A 194 21.90 3.33 3.25
C ALA A 194 20.45 3.74 3.59
N CYS A 195 20.07 3.66 4.87
CA CYS A 195 18.80 4.17 5.34
C CYS A 195 18.67 5.67 5.03
N GLY A 196 17.45 6.12 4.66
CA GLY A 196 17.19 7.53 4.35
C GLY A 196 17.68 8.03 2.99
N THR A 197 18.30 7.18 2.15
CA THR A 197 18.74 7.56 0.79
C THR A 197 17.64 7.46 -0.27
N GLY A 198 16.41 7.08 0.12
CA GLY A 198 15.27 6.97 -0.77
C GLY A 198 15.21 5.66 -1.57
N LYS A 199 15.56 4.53 -0.94
CA LYS A 199 15.43 3.18 -1.55
C LYS A 199 14.05 2.94 -2.17
N THR A 200 12.98 3.29 -1.46
CA THR A 200 11.60 3.10 -1.90
C THR A 200 11.31 3.86 -3.19
N TYR A 201 11.70 5.13 -3.25
CA TYR A 201 11.58 5.94 -4.47
C TYR A 201 12.44 5.40 -5.63
N THR A 202 13.69 5.02 -5.33
CA THR A 202 14.59 4.42 -6.33
C THR A 202 14.00 3.12 -6.88
N SER A 203 13.40 2.28 -6.04
CA SER A 203 12.77 1.03 -6.47
C SER A 203 11.56 1.26 -7.38
N LEU A 204 10.77 2.31 -7.13
CA LEU A 204 9.70 2.72 -8.03
C LEU A 204 10.25 3.05 -9.44
N LYS A 205 11.28 3.90 -9.50
CA LYS A 205 11.87 4.31 -10.79
C LYS A 205 12.55 3.13 -11.52
N ILE A 206 13.14 2.19 -10.79
CA ILE A 206 13.63 0.93 -11.36
C ILE A 206 12.48 0.11 -11.93
N ALA A 207 11.37 0.00 -11.20
CA ALA A 207 10.18 -0.74 -11.65
C ALA A 207 9.56 -0.11 -12.91
N GLU A 208 9.40 1.21 -12.95
CA GLU A 208 8.92 1.96 -14.11
C GLU A 208 9.84 1.78 -15.34
N THR A 209 11.16 1.63 -15.11
CA THR A 209 12.14 1.40 -16.19
C THR A 209 12.13 -0.04 -16.70
N LEU A 210 12.10 -1.03 -15.77
CA LEU A 210 12.26 -2.44 -16.14
C LEU A 210 10.96 -3.14 -16.53
N ALA A 211 9.82 -2.68 -16.02
CA ALA A 211 8.51 -3.29 -16.19
C ALA A 211 7.39 -2.24 -16.21
N PRO A 212 7.39 -1.25 -17.15
CA PRO A 212 6.44 -0.13 -17.16
C PRO A 212 4.97 -0.56 -17.29
N ASN A 213 4.71 -1.70 -17.90
CA ASN A 213 3.39 -2.31 -18.03
C ASN A 213 3.37 -3.75 -17.47
N GLY A 214 4.34 -4.07 -16.60
CA GLY A 214 4.56 -5.42 -16.09
C GLY A 214 3.81 -5.72 -14.80
N LYS A 215 3.82 -7.01 -14.46
CA LYS A 215 3.35 -7.54 -13.19
C LYS A 215 4.49 -7.55 -12.17
N ILE A 216 4.34 -6.83 -11.08
CA ILE A 216 5.37 -6.65 -10.07
C ILE A 216 4.91 -7.21 -8.74
N LEU A 217 5.80 -7.91 -8.05
CA LEU A 217 5.65 -8.28 -6.65
C LEU A 217 6.62 -7.47 -5.81
N PHE A 218 6.11 -6.70 -4.86
CA PHE A 218 6.90 -5.96 -3.89
C PHE A 218 6.72 -6.58 -2.50
N LEU A 219 7.81 -7.08 -1.93
CA LEU A 219 7.82 -7.78 -0.64
C LEU A 219 8.44 -6.91 0.45
N VAL A 220 7.71 -6.79 1.55
CA VAL A 220 8.13 -6.05 2.75
C VAL A 220 7.99 -6.89 4.02
N PRO A 221 8.73 -6.58 5.09
CA PRO A 221 8.67 -7.36 6.32
C PRO A 221 7.48 -7.06 7.24
N SER A 222 6.74 -5.96 7.02
CA SER A 222 5.61 -5.57 7.90
C SER A 222 4.52 -4.80 7.14
N ILE A 223 3.30 -4.77 7.70
CA ILE A 223 2.16 -4.02 7.16
C ILE A 223 2.45 -2.51 7.18
N ALA A 224 3.16 -2.01 8.20
CA ALA A 224 3.57 -0.62 8.28
C ALA A 224 4.43 -0.20 7.08
N LEU A 225 5.44 -1.01 6.73
CA LEU A 225 6.29 -0.77 5.56
C LEU A 225 5.52 -0.96 4.25
N LEU A 226 4.54 -1.87 4.22
CA LEU A 226 3.66 -2.02 3.06
C LEU A 226 2.88 -0.74 2.79
N SER A 227 2.22 -0.21 3.82
CA SER A 227 1.48 1.05 3.72
C SER A 227 2.38 2.21 3.28
N GLN A 228 3.54 2.38 3.93
CA GLN A 228 4.49 3.43 3.60
C GLN A 228 4.96 3.34 2.14
N THR A 229 5.34 2.14 1.69
CA THR A 229 5.83 1.91 0.32
C THR A 229 4.75 2.21 -0.70
N LEU A 230 3.53 1.74 -0.46
CA LEU A 230 2.40 1.98 -1.35
C LEU A 230 2.10 3.49 -1.47
N TYR A 231 2.05 4.23 -0.36
CA TYR A 231 1.83 5.68 -0.39
C TYR A 231 2.95 6.40 -1.16
N GLU A 232 4.21 6.04 -0.94
CA GLU A 232 5.34 6.64 -1.63
C GLU A 232 5.30 6.33 -3.13
N TRP A 233 5.04 5.08 -3.50
CA TRP A 233 4.93 4.67 -4.90
C TRP A 233 3.75 5.37 -5.60
N ALA A 234 2.55 5.35 -5.01
CA ALA A 234 1.39 6.02 -5.59
C ALA A 234 1.61 7.54 -5.75
N THR A 235 2.30 8.15 -4.78
CA THR A 235 2.58 9.58 -4.77
C THR A 235 3.54 10.02 -5.88
N PHE A 236 4.59 9.22 -6.14
CA PHE A 236 5.70 9.60 -7.02
C PHE A 236 5.76 8.85 -8.35
N ALA A 237 4.81 7.96 -8.61
CA ALA A 237 4.70 7.29 -9.90
C ALA A 237 4.43 8.29 -11.02
N GLU A 238 5.09 8.10 -12.16
CA GLU A 238 4.91 8.92 -13.35
C GLU A 238 3.49 8.79 -13.91
N LYS A 239 2.95 7.56 -13.84
CA LYS A 239 1.59 7.24 -14.26
C LYS A 239 0.86 6.49 -13.15
N PRO A 240 -0.46 6.65 -13.02
CA PRO A 240 -1.25 5.78 -12.15
C PRO A 240 -1.02 4.31 -12.52
N PHE A 241 -0.90 3.47 -11.51
CA PHE A 241 -0.75 2.03 -11.68
C PHE A 241 -1.79 1.28 -10.84
N ASN A 242 -2.05 0.03 -11.20
CA ASN A 242 -2.95 -0.83 -10.46
C ASN A 242 -2.21 -1.53 -9.32
N TYR A 243 -2.87 -1.75 -8.19
CA TYR A 243 -2.23 -2.46 -7.10
C TYR A 243 -3.19 -3.28 -6.23
N ILE A 244 -2.62 -4.27 -5.57
CA ILE A 244 -3.29 -5.20 -4.66
C ILE A 244 -2.44 -5.28 -3.39
N CYS A 245 -3.07 -5.17 -2.22
CA CYS A 245 -2.42 -5.43 -0.93
C CYS A 245 -2.69 -6.87 -0.52
N VAL A 246 -1.63 -7.64 -0.24
CA VAL A 246 -1.73 -9.04 0.20
C VAL A 246 -1.04 -9.17 1.56
N CYS A 247 -1.83 -9.16 2.61
CA CYS A 247 -1.37 -9.35 3.99
C CYS A 247 -2.52 -9.82 4.88
N SER A 248 -2.20 -10.35 6.06
CA SER A 248 -3.17 -10.73 7.09
C SER A 248 -2.66 -10.32 8.47
N ASP A 249 -3.60 -10.05 9.38
CA ASP A 249 -3.30 -9.73 10.78
C ASP A 249 -2.97 -10.97 11.63
N GLU A 250 -3.12 -12.18 11.08
CA GLU A 250 -2.96 -13.45 11.81
C GLU A 250 -1.54 -13.72 12.34
N THR A 251 -0.54 -13.04 11.80
CA THR A 251 0.87 -13.21 12.18
C THR A 251 1.34 -12.29 13.31
N VAL A 252 0.45 -11.45 13.83
CA VAL A 252 0.76 -10.49 14.90
C VAL A 252 0.68 -11.17 16.27
N SER A 253 1.64 -12.05 16.56
CA SER A 253 1.67 -12.82 17.83
C SER A 253 2.47 -12.18 18.97
N LYS A 254 3.10 -11.01 18.75
CA LYS A 254 3.81 -10.25 19.81
C LYS A 254 3.46 -8.78 19.70
N LYS A 255 2.78 -8.27 20.73
CA LYS A 255 2.44 -6.84 20.89
C LYS A 255 3.71 -6.00 20.92
N THR A 256 4.00 -5.32 19.81
CA THR A 256 4.80 -4.10 19.77
C THR A 256 3.85 -2.94 19.50
N GLU A 257 4.01 -1.83 20.21
CA GLU A 257 3.09 -0.68 20.20
C GLU A 257 2.97 0.03 18.84
N ASP A 258 3.76 -0.36 17.82
CA ASP A 258 3.82 0.24 16.49
C ASP A 258 3.17 -0.65 15.39
N GLU A 259 2.32 -1.63 15.72
CA GLU A 259 1.75 -2.53 14.74
C GLU A 259 0.52 -1.94 14.05
N ILE A 260 0.70 -1.49 12.81
CA ILE A 260 -0.40 -1.13 11.91
C ILE A 260 -1.14 -2.42 11.51
N LYS A 261 -2.47 -2.42 11.66
CA LYS A 261 -3.35 -3.51 11.24
C LYS A 261 -3.75 -3.36 9.77
N SER A 262 -4.17 -4.44 9.14
CA SER A 262 -4.59 -4.46 7.74
C SER A 262 -5.76 -3.50 7.44
N VAL A 263 -6.64 -3.24 8.41
CA VAL A 263 -7.73 -2.26 8.30
C VAL A 263 -7.24 -0.82 8.12
N ASN A 264 -6.04 -0.52 8.55
CA ASN A 264 -5.40 0.81 8.38
C ASN A 264 -4.63 0.95 7.05
N LEU A 265 -4.73 -0.03 6.16
CA LEU A 265 -4.27 0.14 4.79
C LEU A 265 -5.26 1.01 4.01
N PRO A 266 -4.77 1.79 3.03
CA PRO A 266 -5.62 2.66 2.23
C PRO A 266 -6.64 1.90 1.37
N LEU A 267 -6.36 0.64 1.07
CA LEU A 267 -7.28 -0.28 0.40
C LEU A 267 -7.40 -1.58 1.18
N PRO A 268 -8.55 -2.27 1.07
CA PRO A 268 -8.72 -3.59 1.66
C PRO A 268 -7.68 -4.58 1.15
N ALA A 269 -7.01 -5.27 2.07
CA ALA A 269 -6.12 -6.36 1.74
C ALA A 269 -6.93 -7.62 1.41
N THR A 270 -6.35 -8.49 0.59
CA THR A 270 -6.88 -9.81 0.29
C THR A 270 -5.84 -10.89 0.55
N THR A 271 -6.29 -12.09 0.93
CA THR A 271 -5.47 -13.30 1.00
C THR A 271 -6.07 -14.42 0.15
N ASN A 272 -7.09 -14.10 -0.66
CA ASN A 272 -7.76 -15.05 -1.56
C ASN A 272 -6.98 -15.16 -2.89
N PRO A 273 -6.39 -16.35 -3.20
CA PRO A 273 -5.59 -16.52 -4.41
C PRO A 273 -6.38 -16.32 -5.72
N ASP A 274 -7.65 -16.72 -5.77
CA ASP A 274 -8.49 -16.57 -6.96
C ASP A 274 -8.79 -15.07 -7.23
N GLU A 275 -9.01 -14.30 -6.18
CA GLU A 275 -9.19 -12.85 -6.29
C GLU A 275 -7.89 -12.18 -6.76
N ILE A 276 -6.74 -12.58 -6.19
CA ILE A 276 -5.42 -12.07 -6.60
C ILE A 276 -5.20 -12.35 -8.09
N PHE A 277 -5.37 -13.61 -8.52
CA PHE A 277 -5.21 -14.00 -9.93
C PHE A 277 -6.11 -13.17 -10.84
N ARG A 278 -7.43 -13.15 -10.57
CA ARG A 278 -8.40 -12.41 -11.38
C ARG A 278 -8.06 -10.92 -11.51
N ARG A 279 -7.65 -10.28 -10.43
CA ARG A 279 -7.28 -8.85 -10.44
C ARG A 279 -5.99 -8.60 -11.20
N MET A 280 -5.01 -9.52 -11.13
CA MET A 280 -3.75 -9.42 -11.89
C MET A 280 -3.96 -9.61 -13.40
N GLU A 281 -4.94 -10.41 -13.82
CA GLU A 281 -5.25 -10.61 -15.24
C GLU A 281 -6.13 -9.50 -15.84
N ASN A 282 -6.96 -8.84 -15.03
CA ASN A 282 -7.87 -7.80 -15.53
C ASN A 282 -7.17 -6.45 -15.86
N PHE A 283 -5.92 -6.26 -15.48
CA PHE A 283 -5.18 -5.01 -15.65
C PHE A 283 -4.00 -5.21 -16.62
N SER A 284 -4.25 -5.22 -17.94
CA SER A 284 -3.23 -5.54 -18.95
C SER A 284 -2.42 -4.35 -19.45
N ASP A 285 -2.94 -3.12 -19.34
CA ASP A 285 -2.37 -1.96 -20.06
C ASP A 285 -1.48 -1.05 -19.19
N ASN A 286 -1.43 -1.29 -17.88
CA ASN A 286 -0.65 -0.51 -16.92
C ASN A 286 0.16 -1.42 -16.00
N MET A 287 1.23 -0.89 -15.45
CA MET A 287 1.96 -1.54 -14.35
C MET A 287 0.99 -1.99 -13.26
N THR A 288 1.08 -3.25 -12.86
CA THR A 288 0.24 -3.82 -11.81
C THR A 288 1.13 -4.40 -10.71
N VAL A 289 0.92 -3.97 -9.48
CA VAL A 289 1.80 -4.27 -8.35
C VAL A 289 1.04 -5.02 -7.26
N ILE A 290 1.57 -6.16 -6.84
CA ILE A 290 1.20 -6.76 -5.56
C ILE A 290 2.16 -6.24 -4.50
N PHE A 291 1.64 -5.49 -3.52
CA PHE A 291 2.36 -5.21 -2.28
C PHE A 291 2.02 -6.28 -1.26
N SER A 292 3.00 -7.05 -0.83
CA SER A 292 2.78 -8.16 0.10
C SER A 292 3.80 -8.16 1.23
N THR A 293 3.38 -8.66 2.39
CA THR A 293 4.33 -9.04 3.42
C THR A 293 4.96 -10.39 3.09
N TYR A 294 6.20 -10.63 3.52
CA TYR A 294 6.84 -11.94 3.34
C TYR A 294 6.00 -13.08 3.94
N GLN A 295 5.31 -12.81 5.06
CA GLN A 295 4.45 -13.78 5.74
C GLN A 295 3.27 -14.23 4.88
N SER A 296 2.83 -13.38 3.95
CA SER A 296 1.70 -13.68 3.04
C SER A 296 2.15 -14.19 1.67
N LEU A 297 3.45 -14.42 1.46
CA LEU A 297 4.01 -14.87 0.18
C LEU A 297 3.37 -16.17 -0.33
N GLU A 298 3.00 -17.09 0.58
CA GLU A 298 2.30 -18.34 0.23
C GLU A 298 0.96 -18.08 -0.47
N LYS A 299 0.22 -17.04 -0.05
CA LYS A 299 -1.06 -16.67 -0.68
C LYS A 299 -0.84 -16.09 -2.09
N VAL A 300 0.24 -15.34 -2.26
CA VAL A 300 0.64 -14.82 -3.59
C VAL A 300 1.08 -15.97 -4.50
N ALA A 301 1.88 -16.90 -4.00
CA ALA A 301 2.33 -18.07 -4.75
C ALA A 301 1.16 -18.97 -5.19
N ALA A 302 0.17 -19.17 -4.31
CA ALA A 302 -1.03 -19.95 -4.61
C ALA A 302 -1.88 -19.33 -5.75
N ALA A 303 -1.75 -18.03 -6.00
CA ALA A 303 -2.41 -17.36 -7.14
C ALA A 303 -1.76 -17.65 -8.49
N GLN A 304 -0.58 -18.29 -8.53
CA GLN A 304 0.12 -18.72 -9.75
C GLN A 304 0.32 -17.58 -10.77
N VAL A 305 0.69 -16.40 -10.30
CA VAL A 305 0.98 -15.23 -11.14
C VAL A 305 2.46 -15.26 -11.53
N ASP A 306 2.74 -15.07 -12.84
CA ASP A 306 4.09 -14.85 -13.34
C ASP A 306 4.45 -13.37 -13.24
N PHE A 307 5.53 -13.05 -12.52
CA PHE A 307 5.99 -11.68 -12.32
C PHE A 307 7.11 -11.30 -13.28
N ASP A 308 7.05 -10.08 -13.82
CA ASP A 308 8.16 -9.49 -14.59
C ASP A 308 9.29 -9.05 -13.67
N LEU A 309 8.94 -8.57 -12.45
CA LEU A 309 9.89 -8.13 -11.45
C LEU A 309 9.41 -8.47 -10.04
N ILE A 310 10.26 -9.11 -9.25
CA ILE A 310 10.07 -9.30 -7.80
C ILE A 310 11.06 -8.39 -7.07
N ILE A 311 10.57 -7.53 -6.19
CA ILE A 311 11.38 -6.63 -5.36
C ILE A 311 11.30 -7.11 -3.92
N CYS A 312 12.46 -7.42 -3.34
CA CYS A 312 12.62 -7.86 -1.97
C CYS A 312 13.20 -6.71 -1.14
N ASP A 313 12.35 -5.98 -0.42
CA ASP A 313 12.84 -4.95 0.49
C ASP A 313 13.29 -5.56 1.82
N GLU A 314 14.27 -4.90 2.46
CA GLU A 314 15.00 -5.42 3.63
C GLU A 314 15.47 -6.88 3.41
N ALA A 315 16.05 -7.13 2.24
CA ALA A 315 16.45 -8.46 1.76
C ALA A 315 17.39 -9.22 2.70
N HIS A 316 18.08 -8.55 3.64
CA HIS A 316 18.83 -9.19 4.69
C HIS A 316 17.99 -10.14 5.57
N ARG A 317 16.66 -9.96 5.59
CA ARG A 317 15.71 -10.85 6.29
C ARG A 317 15.46 -12.16 5.55
N THR A 318 15.78 -12.23 4.27
CA THR A 318 15.67 -13.46 3.47
C THR A 318 16.89 -14.38 3.60
N THR A 319 17.81 -14.05 4.50
CA THR A 319 18.98 -14.86 4.83
C THR A 319 18.68 -15.79 6.01
N GLY A 320 19.37 -16.92 6.05
CA GLY A 320 19.21 -17.88 7.14
C GLY A 320 19.87 -19.22 6.83
N TYR A 321 19.67 -20.19 7.72
CA TYR A 321 20.04 -21.57 7.50
C TYR A 321 18.99 -22.49 8.11
N GLY A 322 18.73 -23.64 7.49
CA GLY A 322 17.74 -24.60 7.94
C GLY A 322 17.63 -25.81 7.03
N LYS A 323 16.89 -26.83 7.45
CA LYS A 323 16.59 -28.00 6.61
C LYS A 323 15.64 -27.64 5.47
N ASP A 324 14.71 -26.74 5.74
CA ASP A 324 13.66 -26.31 4.83
C ASP A 324 13.70 -24.80 4.64
N ALA A 325 13.15 -24.33 3.53
CA ALA A 325 12.91 -22.91 3.30
C ALA A 325 11.91 -22.37 4.34
N THR A 326 12.23 -21.20 4.89
CA THR A 326 11.31 -20.45 5.75
C THR A 326 10.41 -19.57 4.88
N THR A 327 9.38 -18.97 5.47
CA THR A 327 8.51 -17.99 4.81
C THR A 327 9.31 -16.87 4.12
N PHE A 328 10.42 -16.43 4.71
CA PHE A 328 11.26 -15.38 4.13
C PHE A 328 12.19 -15.88 3.02
N THR A 329 12.69 -17.10 3.12
CA THR A 329 13.64 -17.66 2.14
C THR A 329 12.94 -18.31 0.96
N ALA A 330 11.63 -18.57 1.05
CA ALA A 330 10.83 -19.15 -0.03
C ALA A 330 10.85 -18.30 -1.33
N VAL A 331 11.07 -16.98 -1.22
CA VAL A 331 11.18 -16.08 -2.36
C VAL A 331 12.32 -16.43 -3.33
N HIS A 332 13.33 -17.18 -2.88
CA HIS A 332 14.44 -17.58 -3.73
C HIS A 332 14.12 -18.76 -4.67
N ASN A 333 13.07 -19.52 -4.35
CA ASN A 333 12.68 -20.72 -5.09
C ASN A 333 11.77 -20.37 -6.28
N GLU A 334 12.29 -20.58 -7.50
CA GLU A 334 11.54 -20.33 -8.75
C GLU A 334 10.29 -21.20 -8.90
N ASN A 335 10.32 -22.42 -8.37
CA ASN A 335 9.16 -23.32 -8.41
C ASN A 335 8.06 -22.90 -7.41
N PHE A 336 8.40 -22.08 -6.42
CA PHE A 336 7.44 -21.56 -5.44
C PHE A 336 6.81 -20.26 -5.90
N ILE A 337 7.64 -19.33 -6.43
CA ILE A 337 7.17 -18.07 -7.00
C ILE A 337 8.01 -17.67 -8.21
N HIS A 338 7.35 -17.57 -9.35
CA HIS A 338 8.03 -17.30 -10.61
C HIS A 338 8.19 -15.80 -10.87
N GLY A 339 9.42 -15.38 -11.23
CA GLY A 339 9.71 -14.00 -11.60
C GLY A 339 10.90 -13.89 -12.54
N LYS A 340 10.72 -13.16 -13.66
CA LYS A 340 11.76 -12.96 -14.68
C LYS A 340 13.00 -12.26 -14.11
N LYS A 341 12.78 -11.31 -13.19
CA LYS A 341 13.84 -10.55 -12.52
C LYS A 341 13.59 -10.49 -11.01
N ARG A 342 14.66 -10.53 -10.20
CA ARG A 342 14.62 -10.32 -8.74
C ARG A 342 15.60 -9.26 -8.30
N LEU A 343 15.06 -8.22 -7.70
CA LEU A 343 15.81 -7.12 -7.10
C LEU A 343 15.82 -7.27 -5.58
N TYR A 344 17.01 -7.46 -5.01
CA TYR A 344 17.20 -7.54 -3.56
C TYR A 344 17.73 -6.21 -3.02
N MET A 345 16.94 -5.53 -2.18
CA MET A 345 17.29 -4.22 -1.62
C MET A 345 17.54 -4.30 -0.13
N THR A 346 18.59 -3.68 0.35
CA THR A 346 18.85 -3.53 1.78
C THR A 346 19.83 -2.39 2.05
N ALA A 347 19.83 -1.88 3.28
CA ALA A 347 20.88 -0.98 3.76
C ALA A 347 22.10 -1.75 4.30
N THR A 348 21.88 -2.96 4.82
CA THR A 348 22.88 -3.76 5.55
C THR A 348 22.85 -5.20 5.04
N PRO A 349 23.71 -5.55 4.07
CA PRO A 349 23.80 -6.93 3.60
C PRO A 349 24.25 -7.84 4.73
N LYS A 350 23.59 -9.00 4.85
CA LYS A 350 23.93 -10.00 5.87
C LYS A 350 24.69 -11.14 5.24
N LEU A 351 25.93 -11.33 5.71
CA LEU A 351 26.87 -12.32 5.24
C LEU A 351 27.18 -13.32 6.36
N TYR A 352 27.28 -14.59 6.02
CA TYR A 352 27.68 -15.62 6.97
C TYR A 352 29.16 -15.95 6.82
N LYS A 353 29.86 -16.07 7.98
CA LYS A 353 31.30 -16.41 8.03
C LYS A 353 31.54 -17.84 7.55
N ALA A 354 32.78 -18.11 7.15
CA ALA A 354 33.22 -19.43 6.63
C ALA A 354 32.86 -20.59 7.57
N ASP A 355 32.99 -20.39 8.89
CA ASP A 355 32.68 -21.42 9.88
C ASP A 355 31.17 -21.76 9.91
N ALA A 356 30.32 -20.77 9.76
CA ALA A 356 28.85 -20.99 9.67
C ALA A 356 28.50 -21.73 8.37
N LYS A 357 29.19 -21.41 7.26
CA LYS A 357 29.02 -22.09 5.97
C LYS A 357 29.48 -23.56 6.05
N LYS A 358 30.63 -23.85 6.68
CA LYS A 358 31.06 -25.20 6.93
C LYS A 358 30.09 -26.01 7.80
N THR A 359 29.64 -25.41 8.89
CA THR A 359 28.65 -26.06 9.78
C THR A 359 27.35 -26.37 9.05
N ALA A 360 26.89 -25.52 8.14
CA ALA A 360 25.69 -25.78 7.34
C ALA A 360 25.90 -27.01 6.44
N VAL A 361 27.01 -27.08 5.73
CA VAL A 361 27.37 -28.25 4.89
C VAL A 361 27.46 -29.52 5.70
N GLU A 362 28.18 -29.51 6.86
CA GLU A 362 28.38 -30.67 7.73
C GLU A 362 27.04 -31.21 8.30
N LYS A 363 26.07 -30.34 8.47
CA LYS A 363 24.74 -30.69 9.02
C LYS A 363 23.68 -30.91 7.94
N ASP A 364 24.04 -30.88 6.69
CA ASP A 364 23.14 -30.96 5.53
C ASP A 364 21.98 -29.93 5.63
N LEU A 365 22.38 -28.66 5.89
CA LEU A 365 21.47 -27.52 5.97
C LEU A 365 21.62 -26.62 4.77
N LEU A 366 20.48 -26.13 4.28
CA LEU A 366 20.46 -25.03 3.31
C LEU A 366 20.94 -23.74 3.98
N LEU A 367 21.73 -22.95 3.27
CA LEU A 367 22.20 -21.66 3.74
C LEU A 367 21.93 -20.58 2.70
N TRP A 368 21.25 -19.53 3.13
CA TRP A 368 21.00 -18.32 2.34
C TRP A 368 21.85 -17.18 2.88
N SER A 369 22.89 -16.79 2.15
CA SER A 369 23.80 -15.71 2.53
C SER A 369 23.92 -14.73 1.36
N MET A 370 23.89 -13.43 1.63
CA MET A 370 23.83 -12.42 0.55
C MET A 370 25.12 -12.33 -0.29
N ASP A 371 26.19 -13.01 0.05
CA ASP A 371 27.37 -13.19 -0.80
C ASP A 371 27.24 -14.36 -1.79
N ASP A 372 26.15 -15.13 -1.72
CA ASP A 372 25.84 -16.15 -2.72
C ASP A 372 25.22 -15.48 -3.96
N THR A 373 26.01 -15.44 -5.04
CA THR A 373 25.59 -14.79 -6.28
C THR A 373 24.61 -15.61 -7.11
N GLU A 374 24.50 -16.92 -6.88
CA GLU A 374 23.47 -17.74 -7.55
C GLU A 374 22.09 -17.44 -6.99
N ILE A 375 22.00 -17.17 -5.68
CA ILE A 375 20.74 -16.87 -5.00
C ILE A 375 20.37 -15.40 -5.12
N TYR A 376 21.30 -14.47 -4.84
CA TYR A 376 21.00 -13.03 -4.74
C TYR A 376 21.45 -12.23 -5.96
N GLY A 377 22.19 -12.82 -6.87
CA GLY A 377 22.86 -12.10 -7.97
C GLY A 377 24.05 -11.28 -7.49
N GLU A 378 24.62 -10.50 -8.38
CA GLU A 378 25.73 -9.60 -8.08
C GLU A 378 25.22 -8.29 -7.42
N GLU A 379 26.12 -7.62 -6.69
CA GLU A 379 25.92 -6.26 -6.22
C GLU A 379 26.21 -5.30 -7.37
N PHE A 380 25.15 -4.74 -7.96
CA PHE A 380 25.30 -3.80 -9.07
C PHE A 380 25.38 -2.34 -8.63
N PHE A 381 24.98 -2.05 -7.39
CA PHE A 381 25.07 -0.69 -6.84
C PHE A 381 25.24 -0.71 -5.32
N PHE A 382 26.15 0.12 -4.84
CA PHE A 382 26.44 0.32 -3.41
C PHE A 382 26.52 1.82 -3.08
N SER A 383 25.78 2.29 -2.07
CA SER A 383 25.89 3.63 -1.50
C SER A 383 25.88 3.57 0.02
N ALA A 384 27.03 3.83 0.65
CA ALA A 384 27.22 3.73 2.10
C ALA A 384 26.72 4.97 2.89
N SER A 385 26.46 6.09 2.22
CA SER A 385 26.03 7.32 2.90
C SER A 385 25.07 8.12 2.04
N ALA A 386 24.05 8.71 2.70
CA ALA A 386 23.39 9.87 2.14
C ALA A 386 24.42 11.03 2.14
N ARG A 387 25.03 11.33 1.00
CA ARG A 387 25.73 12.63 0.88
C ARG A 387 24.65 13.70 0.98
N ARG A 388 24.74 14.52 2.04
CA ARG A 388 23.93 15.70 2.26
C ARG A 388 24.21 16.75 1.19
#